data_c57f4f6a4617a3ebf7dc0f40ed8e2d61
#
_entry.id   c57f4f6a4617a3ebf7dc0f40ed8e2d61
#
_cell.length_a   1.000
_cell.length_b   1.000
_cell.length_c   1.000
_cell.angle_alpha   90.00
_cell.angle_beta   90.00
_cell.angle_gamma   90.00
#
_symmetry.space_group_name_H-M   'P 1'
#
loop_
_entity.id
_entity.type
_entity.pdbx_description
1 polymer ?
#
loop_
_entity_poly.entity_id
_entity_poly.type
_entity_poly.pdbx_seq_one_letter_code
_entity_poly.pdbx_strand_id
1 'polypeptide(L)'
;MDFCTAGSIPRTKLAEFFRRRWGSTKMVIASGIYECTELAGFGVLDEEGEIVGLITYVLRGDECEVTSLDSLRERQGLGTALLEKVEQVALENGCRVLRLTTTNDNLPALKFYQKRGFVLHRLLPGAVERSREIKPEIPLLGVDGIPIRDEIELVKILK
;
A
#
# COMPACT_ATOMS: atom_id res chain seq x y z
N MET A 1 21.15 -1.51 -2.78
CA MET A 1 19.67 -1.70 -2.86
C MET A 1 19.19 -1.08 -4.16
N ASP A 2 18.77 -1.92 -5.09
CA ASP A 2 18.42 -1.47 -6.43
C ASP A 2 16.91 -1.30 -6.56
N PHE A 3 16.49 -0.05 -6.70
CA PHE A 3 15.09 0.28 -6.93
C PHE A 3 14.79 0.28 -8.44
N CYS A 4 13.60 -0.17 -8.78
CA CYS A 4 13.11 -0.08 -10.15
C CYS A 4 11.67 0.41 -10.12
N THR A 5 11.16 0.86 -11.27
CA THR A 5 9.75 1.22 -11.38
C THR A 5 8.92 -0.07 -11.47
N ALA A 6 7.70 -0.04 -10.97
CA ALA A 6 6.80 -1.20 -11.08
C ALA A 6 6.59 -1.60 -12.54
N GLY A 7 6.51 -0.61 -13.44
CA GLY A 7 6.33 -0.86 -14.86
C GLY A 7 7.48 -1.60 -15.54
N SER A 8 8.66 -1.62 -14.92
CA SER A 8 9.82 -2.38 -15.45
C SER A 8 9.85 -3.82 -14.97
N ILE A 9 9.00 -4.19 -14.00
CA ILE A 9 8.92 -5.57 -13.50
C ILE A 9 7.97 -6.35 -14.42
N PRO A 10 8.35 -7.58 -14.82
CA PRO A 10 7.47 -8.40 -15.64
C PRO A 10 6.08 -8.54 -15.02
N ARG A 11 5.04 -8.35 -15.83
CA ARG A 11 3.65 -8.37 -15.35
C ARG A 11 3.31 -9.68 -14.65
N THR A 12 3.85 -10.80 -15.12
CA THR A 12 3.65 -12.10 -14.50
C THR A 12 4.21 -12.17 -13.08
N LYS A 13 5.36 -11.53 -12.85
CA LYS A 13 5.97 -11.45 -11.50
C LYS A 13 5.13 -10.59 -10.57
N LEU A 14 4.65 -9.44 -11.05
CA LEU A 14 3.76 -8.58 -10.28
C LEU A 14 2.47 -9.32 -9.91
N ALA A 15 1.86 -10.00 -10.88
CA ALA A 15 0.62 -10.74 -10.64
C ALA A 15 0.81 -11.83 -9.58
N GLU A 16 1.91 -12.59 -9.67
CA GLU A 16 2.22 -13.62 -8.68
C GLU A 16 2.44 -13.03 -7.30
N PHE A 17 3.17 -11.91 -7.22
CA PHE A 17 3.42 -11.22 -5.96
C PHE A 17 2.11 -10.80 -5.29
N PHE A 18 1.21 -10.15 -6.02
CA PHE A 18 -0.06 -9.71 -5.47
C PHE A 18 -0.97 -10.86 -5.07
N ARG A 19 -0.98 -11.95 -5.85
CA ARG A 19 -1.76 -13.14 -5.47
C ARG A 19 -1.28 -13.73 -4.15
N ARG A 20 0.03 -13.78 -3.93
CA ARG A 20 0.59 -14.29 -2.66
C ARG A 20 0.31 -13.37 -1.49
N ARG A 21 0.46 -12.06 -1.70
CA ARG A 21 0.38 -11.08 -0.59
C ARG A 21 -1.05 -10.63 -0.32
N TRP A 22 -1.86 -10.54 -1.35
CA TRP A 22 -3.19 -9.92 -1.27
C TRP A 22 -4.31 -10.86 -1.71
N GLY A 23 -3.99 -12.07 -2.10
CA GLY A 23 -4.94 -13.09 -2.53
C GLY A 23 -5.41 -12.95 -3.97
N SER A 24 -5.15 -11.81 -4.63
CA SER A 24 -5.60 -11.52 -5.98
C SER A 24 -4.84 -10.31 -6.51
N THR A 25 -4.85 -10.11 -7.83
CA THR A 25 -4.32 -8.88 -8.44
C THR A 25 -5.29 -7.72 -8.30
N LYS A 26 -6.54 -8.00 -7.92
CA LYS A 26 -7.57 -6.99 -7.70
C LYS A 26 -7.56 -6.57 -6.24
N MET A 27 -7.54 -5.28 -6.01
CA MET A 27 -7.59 -4.70 -4.66
C MET A 27 -8.85 -3.86 -4.52
N VAL A 28 -9.57 -4.06 -3.43
CA VAL A 28 -10.78 -3.29 -3.10
C VAL A 28 -10.56 -2.60 -1.77
N ILE A 29 -10.50 -1.28 -1.80
CA ILE A 29 -10.38 -0.43 -0.62
C ILE A 29 -11.39 0.70 -0.74
N ALA A 30 -11.55 1.50 0.31
CA ALA A 30 -12.57 2.54 0.33
C ALA A 30 -12.47 3.53 -0.83
N SER A 31 -11.26 3.81 -1.30
CA SER A 31 -11.05 4.76 -2.41
C SER A 31 -11.39 4.19 -3.78
N GLY A 32 -11.50 2.87 -3.94
CA GLY A 32 -11.83 2.28 -5.22
C GLY A 32 -11.39 0.83 -5.40
N ILE A 33 -11.54 0.37 -6.64
CA ILE A 33 -11.15 -0.96 -7.08
C ILE A 33 -9.98 -0.78 -8.04
N TYR A 34 -8.89 -1.53 -7.78
CA TYR A 34 -7.65 -1.38 -8.55
C TYR A 34 -7.20 -2.72 -9.12
N GLU A 35 -6.69 -2.68 -10.35
CA GLU A 35 -5.91 -3.79 -10.91
C GLU A 35 -4.45 -3.49 -10.58
N CYS A 36 -3.91 -4.16 -9.57
CA CYS A 36 -2.62 -3.82 -8.98
C CYS A 36 -1.45 -3.89 -9.96
N THR A 37 -1.53 -4.77 -10.97
CA THR A 37 -0.47 -4.92 -11.98
C THR A 37 -0.39 -3.72 -12.92
N GLU A 38 -1.38 -2.83 -12.89
CA GLU A 38 -1.43 -1.63 -13.74
C GLU A 38 -1.07 -0.36 -12.99
N LEU A 39 -0.88 -0.42 -11.68
CA LEU A 39 -0.58 0.75 -10.86
C LEU A 39 0.87 1.19 -11.01
N ALA A 40 1.08 2.49 -10.91
CA ALA A 40 2.41 3.06 -10.81
C ALA A 40 3.01 2.66 -9.45
N GLY A 41 4.33 2.54 -9.40
CA GLY A 41 5.00 2.18 -8.16
C GLY A 41 6.49 1.97 -8.32
N PHE A 42 7.10 1.51 -7.24
CA PHE A 42 8.51 1.16 -7.19
C PHE A 42 8.67 -0.20 -6.52
N GLY A 43 9.66 -0.94 -6.97
CA GLY A 43 9.99 -2.22 -6.39
C GLY A 43 11.47 -2.37 -6.11
N VAL A 44 11.79 -3.38 -5.33
CA VAL A 44 13.15 -3.82 -5.07
C VAL A 44 13.20 -5.31 -5.35
N LEU A 45 14.16 -5.70 -6.19
CA LEU A 45 14.37 -7.10 -6.54
C LEU A 45 15.64 -7.60 -5.86
N ASP A 46 15.64 -8.87 -5.49
CA ASP A 46 16.85 -9.52 -5.00
C ASP A 46 17.74 -9.98 -6.15
N GLU A 47 18.82 -10.68 -5.83
CA GLU A 47 19.80 -11.15 -6.82
C GLU A 47 19.21 -12.17 -7.79
N GLU A 48 18.15 -12.89 -7.38
CA GLU A 48 17.45 -13.84 -8.24
C GLU A 48 16.32 -13.20 -9.04
N GLY A 49 16.13 -11.88 -8.90
CA GLY A 49 15.08 -11.16 -9.59
C GLY A 49 13.72 -11.27 -8.94
N GLU A 50 13.63 -11.73 -7.69
CA GLU A 50 12.38 -11.82 -6.97
C GLU A 50 12.06 -10.51 -6.24
N ILE A 51 10.79 -10.15 -6.17
CA ILE A 51 10.34 -8.92 -5.52
C ILE A 51 10.46 -9.08 -4.00
N VAL A 52 11.25 -8.22 -3.37
CA VAL A 52 11.41 -8.19 -1.90
C VAL A 52 10.78 -6.95 -1.27
N GLY A 53 10.38 -6.00 -2.07
CA GLY A 53 9.64 -4.83 -1.64
C GLY A 53 8.90 -4.21 -2.80
N LEU A 54 7.72 -3.67 -2.54
CA LEU A 54 6.90 -3.05 -3.58
C LEU A 54 5.97 -2.01 -2.95
N ILE A 55 5.89 -0.86 -3.57
CA ILE A 55 4.93 0.18 -3.22
C ILE A 55 4.19 0.59 -4.48
N THR A 56 2.88 0.78 -4.37
CA THR A 56 2.06 1.29 -5.46
C THR A 56 1.34 2.55 -5.02
N TYR A 57 1.04 3.41 -5.98
CA TYR A 57 0.37 4.68 -5.68
C TYR A 57 -0.48 5.15 -6.86
N VAL A 58 -1.38 6.09 -6.56
CA VAL A 58 -2.23 6.77 -7.55
C VAL A 58 -2.16 8.26 -7.30
N LEU A 59 -1.98 9.03 -8.37
CA LEU A 59 -2.02 10.50 -8.31
C LEU A 59 -3.42 10.97 -8.69
N ARG A 60 -4.01 11.84 -7.84
CA ARG A 60 -5.32 12.45 -8.10
C ARG A 60 -5.26 13.91 -7.70
N GLY A 61 -5.21 14.81 -8.70
CA GLY A 61 -5.12 16.24 -8.44
C GLY A 61 -3.88 16.57 -7.61
N ASP A 62 -4.07 17.19 -6.47
CA ASP A 62 -2.97 17.55 -5.55
C ASP A 62 -2.74 16.53 -4.45
N GLU A 63 -3.28 15.33 -4.60
CA GLU A 63 -3.11 14.23 -3.64
C GLU A 63 -2.44 13.03 -4.29
N CYS A 64 -1.64 12.32 -3.50
CA CYS A 64 -1.07 11.05 -3.87
C CYS A 64 -1.54 10.01 -2.85
N GLU A 65 -2.15 8.94 -3.33
CA GLU A 65 -2.57 7.84 -2.46
C GLU A 65 -1.63 6.66 -2.62
N VAL A 66 -1.05 6.21 -1.50
CA VAL A 66 -0.31 4.94 -1.44
C VAL A 66 -1.36 3.83 -1.37
N THR A 67 -1.40 2.98 -2.38
CA THR A 67 -2.40 1.91 -2.47
C THR A 67 -1.93 0.59 -1.88
N SER A 68 -0.62 0.34 -1.88
CA SER A 68 -0.04 -0.83 -1.22
C SER A 68 1.41 -0.57 -0.86
N LEU A 69 1.86 -1.19 0.22
CA LEU A 69 3.27 -1.19 0.60
C LEU A 69 3.57 -2.54 1.24
N ASP A 70 4.47 -3.28 0.61
CA ASP A 70 4.92 -4.58 1.10
C ASP A 70 6.43 -4.60 1.19
N SER A 71 6.95 -5.10 2.30
CA SER A 71 8.38 -5.31 2.50
C SER A 71 8.58 -6.69 3.10
N LEU A 72 9.32 -7.54 2.38
CA LEU A 72 9.59 -8.91 2.80
C LEU A 72 10.86 -9.03 3.64
N ARG A 73 11.64 -7.95 3.71
CA ARG A 73 12.87 -7.89 4.50
C ARG A 73 12.73 -6.80 5.54
N GLU A 74 12.15 -7.14 6.67
CA GLU A 74 11.99 -6.21 7.78
C GLU A 74 13.34 -5.73 8.31
N ARG A 75 13.34 -4.55 8.92
CA ARG A 75 14.50 -3.94 9.59
C ARG A 75 15.66 -3.55 8.67
N GLN A 76 15.47 -3.61 7.34
CA GLN A 76 16.47 -3.14 6.39
C GLN A 76 16.13 -1.76 5.83
N GLY A 77 15.10 -1.10 6.38
CA GLY A 77 14.68 0.22 5.94
C GLY A 77 14.02 0.24 4.57
N LEU A 78 13.62 -0.91 4.06
CA LEU A 78 13.08 -1.06 2.72
C LEU A 78 11.75 -0.32 2.56
N GLY A 79 10.84 -0.52 3.52
CA GLY A 79 9.54 0.17 3.50
C GLY A 79 9.69 1.69 3.58
N THR A 80 10.60 2.15 4.42
CA THR A 80 10.90 3.58 4.54
C THR A 80 11.44 4.15 3.24
N ALA A 81 12.38 3.45 2.62
CA ALA A 81 12.98 3.90 1.35
C ALA A 81 11.96 3.94 0.22
N LEU A 82 11.07 2.94 0.13
CA LEU A 82 10.01 2.93 -0.87
C LEU A 82 9.03 4.08 -0.65
N LEU A 83 8.65 4.32 0.60
CA LEU A 83 7.75 5.42 0.94
C LEU A 83 8.37 6.78 0.58
N GLU A 84 9.66 6.97 0.84
CA GLU A 84 10.37 8.19 0.48
C GLU A 84 10.38 8.43 -1.03
N LYS A 85 10.49 7.36 -1.83
CA LYS A 85 10.42 7.47 -3.29
C LYS A 85 9.06 7.98 -3.76
N VAL A 86 7.98 7.48 -3.19
CA VAL A 86 6.64 7.94 -3.54
C VAL A 86 6.43 9.37 -3.05
N GLU A 87 6.93 9.73 -1.88
CA GLU A 87 6.85 11.10 -1.38
C GLU A 87 7.57 12.07 -2.34
N GLN A 88 8.71 11.66 -2.87
CA GLN A 88 9.45 12.46 -3.85
C GLN A 88 8.64 12.66 -5.14
N VAL A 89 8.03 11.59 -5.66
CA VAL A 89 7.16 11.69 -6.84
C VAL A 89 5.98 12.63 -6.57
N ALA A 90 5.37 12.51 -5.41
CA ALA A 90 4.25 13.35 -5.02
C ALA A 90 4.64 14.83 -5.02
N LEU A 91 5.78 15.15 -4.42
CA LEU A 91 6.30 16.53 -4.40
C LEU A 91 6.59 17.04 -5.80
N GLU A 92 7.22 16.24 -6.65
CA GLU A 92 7.53 16.61 -8.03
C GLU A 92 6.28 16.86 -8.89
N ASN A 93 5.16 16.24 -8.51
CA ASN A 93 3.87 16.41 -9.21
C ASN A 93 2.98 17.46 -8.54
N GLY A 94 3.51 18.23 -7.60
CA GLY A 94 2.77 19.30 -6.95
C GLY A 94 1.74 18.84 -5.93
N CYS A 95 1.85 17.60 -5.46
CA CYS A 95 0.94 17.08 -4.45
C CYS A 95 1.18 17.75 -3.10
N ARG A 96 0.10 18.06 -2.41
CA ARG A 96 0.12 18.67 -1.09
C ARG A 96 -0.11 17.66 0.03
N VAL A 97 -0.70 16.52 -0.30
CA VAL A 97 -1.10 15.51 0.66
C VAL A 97 -0.71 14.13 0.16
N LEU A 98 -0.13 13.36 1.04
CA LEU A 98 0.08 11.92 0.85
C LEU A 98 -0.94 11.20 1.74
N ARG A 99 -1.69 10.27 1.17
CA ARG A 99 -2.82 9.61 1.81
C ARG A 99 -2.69 8.10 1.70
N LEU A 100 -3.18 7.38 2.69
CA LEU A 100 -3.30 5.93 2.61
C LEU A 100 -4.41 5.45 3.55
N THR A 101 -4.87 4.22 3.33
CA THR A 101 -5.74 3.54 4.26
C THR A 101 -5.11 2.23 4.69
N THR A 102 -5.37 1.83 5.93
CA THR A 102 -5.02 0.51 6.43
C THR A 102 -6.19 -0.04 7.22
N THR A 103 -6.17 -1.33 7.52
CA THR A 103 -7.26 -1.97 8.23
C THR A 103 -7.04 -1.89 9.74
N ASN A 104 -8.14 -2.00 10.49
CA ASN A 104 -8.12 -1.83 11.95
C ASN A 104 -7.25 -2.82 12.71
N ASP A 105 -7.00 -3.99 12.12
CA ASP A 105 -6.17 -5.03 12.71
C ASP A 105 -4.67 -4.78 12.53
N ASN A 106 -4.30 -3.96 11.57
CA ASN A 106 -2.90 -3.80 11.17
C ASN A 106 -2.17 -2.80 12.04
N LEU A 107 -1.99 -3.15 13.31
CA LEU A 107 -1.30 -2.31 14.28
C LEU A 107 0.15 -2.04 13.91
N PRO A 108 0.90 -3.02 13.35
CA PRO A 108 2.26 -2.73 12.88
C PRO A 108 2.30 -1.62 11.81
N ALA A 109 1.34 -1.61 10.88
CA ALA A 109 1.27 -0.57 9.86
C ALA A 109 0.93 0.79 10.46
N LEU A 110 -0.02 0.83 11.40
CA LEU A 110 -0.38 2.06 12.10
C LEU A 110 0.83 2.65 12.82
N LYS A 111 1.61 1.82 13.47
CA LYS A 111 2.84 2.25 14.13
C LYS A 111 3.85 2.77 13.10
N PHE A 112 4.05 2.02 12.01
CA PHE A 112 5.02 2.35 10.98
C PHE A 112 4.74 3.72 10.36
N TYR A 113 3.51 3.97 9.95
CA TYR A 113 3.15 5.21 9.27
C TYR A 113 3.17 6.42 10.20
N GLN A 114 2.68 6.28 11.43
CA GLN A 114 2.68 7.38 12.38
C GLN A 114 4.10 7.81 12.72
N LYS A 115 5.04 6.86 12.84
CA LYS A 115 6.45 7.19 13.08
C LYS A 115 7.08 7.95 11.91
N ARG A 116 6.47 7.92 10.74
CA ARG A 116 6.98 8.60 9.54
C ARG A 116 6.19 9.86 9.19
N GLY A 117 5.43 10.36 10.14
CA GLY A 117 4.78 11.65 10.02
C GLY A 117 3.34 11.63 9.54
N PHE A 118 2.77 10.45 9.32
CA PHE A 118 1.34 10.35 9.02
C PHE A 118 0.54 10.53 10.28
N VAL A 119 -0.62 11.16 10.15
CA VAL A 119 -1.57 11.30 11.26
C VAL A 119 -2.87 10.59 10.91
N LEU A 120 -3.54 10.08 11.93
CA LEU A 120 -4.85 9.47 11.76
C LEU A 120 -5.84 10.55 11.36
N HIS A 121 -6.54 10.33 10.26
CA HIS A 121 -7.41 11.35 9.70
C HIS A 121 -8.88 10.96 9.82
N ARG A 122 -9.23 9.73 9.46
CA ARG A 122 -10.63 9.31 9.44
C ARG A 122 -10.77 7.82 9.67
N LEU A 123 -11.75 7.45 10.49
CA LEU A 123 -12.18 6.08 10.65
C LEU A 123 -13.31 5.82 9.65
N LEU A 124 -13.24 4.71 8.95
CA LEU A 124 -14.26 4.28 7.99
C LEU A 124 -14.91 2.99 8.54
N PRO A 125 -15.93 3.11 9.39
CA PRO A 125 -16.55 1.93 10.01
C PRO A 125 -17.19 1.02 8.97
N GLY A 126 -16.97 -0.29 9.10
CA GLY A 126 -17.54 -1.28 8.21
C GLY A 126 -17.01 -1.27 6.78
N ALA A 127 -15.96 -0.51 6.49
CA ALA A 127 -15.43 -0.40 5.11
C ALA A 127 -15.00 -1.76 4.56
N VAL A 128 -14.37 -2.60 5.38
CA VAL A 128 -13.91 -3.91 4.92
C VAL A 128 -15.08 -4.86 4.68
N GLU A 129 -16.14 -4.76 5.47
CA GLU A 129 -17.34 -5.57 5.26
C GLU A 129 -17.97 -5.25 3.90
N ARG A 130 -18.01 -3.97 3.53
CA ARG A 130 -18.47 -3.55 2.19
C ARG A 130 -17.54 -4.04 1.09
N SER A 131 -16.24 -3.99 1.32
CA SER A 131 -15.26 -4.51 0.36
C SER A 131 -15.41 -6.01 0.14
N ARG A 132 -15.80 -6.77 1.16
CA ARG A 132 -16.02 -8.22 1.03
C ARG A 132 -17.20 -8.54 0.12
N GLU A 133 -18.16 -7.66 -0.04
CA GLU A 133 -19.25 -7.87 -0.99
C GLU A 133 -18.73 -7.94 -2.42
N ILE A 134 -17.62 -7.25 -2.69
CA ILE A 134 -16.97 -7.23 -4.01
C ILE A 134 -15.86 -8.28 -4.09
N LYS A 135 -15.12 -8.46 -2.98
CA LYS A 135 -13.98 -9.39 -2.88
C LYS A 135 -14.17 -10.29 -1.66
N PRO A 136 -14.99 -11.37 -1.78
CA PRO A 136 -15.34 -12.23 -0.64
C PRO A 136 -14.16 -12.94 0.00
N GLU A 137 -13.03 -13.07 -0.70
CA GLU A 137 -11.83 -13.74 -0.20
C GLU A 137 -11.05 -12.92 0.83
N ILE A 138 -11.44 -11.68 1.12
CA ILE A 138 -10.78 -10.89 2.18
C ILE A 138 -10.97 -11.64 3.51
N PRO A 139 -9.88 -11.95 4.24
CA PRO A 139 -9.97 -12.71 5.47
C PRO A 139 -10.87 -12.05 6.53
N LEU A 140 -11.52 -12.85 7.35
CA LEU A 140 -12.34 -12.35 8.47
C LEU A 140 -11.47 -11.93 9.65
N LEU A 141 -10.37 -12.66 9.87
CA LEU A 141 -9.44 -12.38 10.97
C LEU A 141 -8.09 -11.97 10.39
N GLY A 142 -7.47 -10.98 11.00
CA GLY A 142 -6.18 -10.45 10.59
C GLY A 142 -5.11 -10.63 11.64
N VAL A 143 -4.27 -9.61 11.80
CA VAL A 143 -3.15 -9.62 12.72
C VAL A 143 -3.63 -9.90 14.14
N ASP A 144 -2.97 -10.85 14.81
CA ASP A 144 -3.26 -11.25 16.19
C ASP A 144 -4.71 -11.70 16.41
N GLY A 145 -5.38 -12.19 15.35
CA GLY A 145 -6.77 -12.65 15.45
C GLY A 145 -7.79 -11.54 15.56
N ILE A 146 -7.41 -10.30 15.31
CA ILE A 146 -8.33 -9.17 15.34
C ILE A 146 -9.27 -9.23 14.13
N PRO A 147 -10.58 -9.14 14.31
CA PRO A 147 -11.50 -9.12 13.18
C PRO A 147 -11.22 -7.94 12.23
N ILE A 148 -11.10 -8.22 10.95
CA ILE A 148 -10.89 -7.17 9.93
C ILE A 148 -12.26 -6.63 9.54
N ARG A 149 -12.57 -5.40 9.93
CA ARG A 149 -13.87 -4.79 9.73
C ARG A 149 -13.82 -3.38 9.17
N ASP A 150 -12.88 -2.58 9.68
CA ASP A 150 -12.85 -1.15 9.44
C ASP A 150 -11.57 -0.74 8.72
N GLU A 151 -11.62 0.40 8.03
CA GLU A 151 -10.42 1.05 7.50
C GLU A 151 -10.15 2.34 8.25
N ILE A 152 -8.89 2.69 8.35
CA ILE A 152 -8.41 3.93 8.96
C ILE A 152 -7.62 4.67 7.88
N GLU A 153 -8.02 5.91 7.63
CA GLU A 153 -7.32 6.78 6.68
C GLU A 153 -6.29 7.61 7.43
N LEU A 154 -5.05 7.61 6.91
CA LEU A 154 -3.98 8.45 7.44
C LEU A 154 -3.54 9.42 6.36
N VAL A 155 -3.07 10.59 6.78
CA VAL A 155 -2.59 11.61 5.86
C VAL A 155 -1.27 12.19 6.35
N LYS A 156 -0.46 12.62 5.40
CA LYS A 156 0.76 13.37 5.67
C LYS A 156 0.73 14.62 4.79
N ILE A 157 0.84 15.77 5.42
CA ILE A 157 0.89 17.05 4.69
C ILE A 157 2.31 17.23 4.17
N LEU A 158 2.43 17.41 2.87
CA LEU A 158 3.74 17.57 2.23
C LEU A 158 4.18 19.02 2.17
N LYS A 159 3.23 19.90 1.91
CA LYS A 159 3.48 21.34 1.97
C LYS A 159 2.25 22.19 1.77
#